data_7976aea318fc7a79f02810ec0595e451
#
_entry.id   7976aea318fc7a79f02810ec0595e451
#
_cell.length_a   1.000
_cell.length_b   1.000
_cell.length_c   1.000
_cell.angle_alpha   90.00
_cell.angle_beta   90.00
_cell.angle_gamma   90.00
#
_symmetry.space_group_name_H-M   'P 1'
#
loop_
_entity.id
_entity.type
_entity.pdbx_description
1 polymer ?
#
loop_
_entity_poly.entity_id
_entity_poly.type
_entity_poly.pdbx_seq_one_letter_code
_entity_poly.pdbx_strand_id
1 'polypeptide(L)'
;MPGERADGTTPTSAERGKARAVLNRLIARYPQAETALDYENAWQLLVVTVMSAQTTDENVNKVAPRLFARYPTPSDLADANPEEVEEIIYSTGFYRQKTKSIISLSQDVEEMFDGEIPPDLEQLVKLRGVGRKTASVVLAEVWGVPAIAVDTHVKRVVRRLGLTQQTVPDKIETDLKALYPTDTWSGISMRYIQFGRDTCDAQRPRCGECEMFRLCEWPGRFEAAGKPPR
;
A
#
# COMPACT_ATOMS: atom_id res chain seq x y z
N MET A 1 24.31 -2.35 -7.79
CA MET A 1 25.00 -2.22 -6.48
C MET A 1 24.01 -2.54 -5.38
N PRO A 2 24.37 -3.23 -4.31
CA PRO A 2 23.47 -3.37 -3.17
C PRO A 2 23.21 -1.96 -2.62
N GLY A 3 21.93 -1.61 -2.45
CA GLY A 3 21.52 -0.30 -1.96
C GLY A 3 22.01 -0.02 -0.54
N GLU A 4 22.13 1.25 -0.19
CA GLU A 4 22.40 1.72 1.15
C GLU A 4 21.11 1.98 1.89
N ARG A 5 21.12 1.79 3.22
CA ARG A 5 20.02 2.16 4.11
C ARG A 5 19.92 3.68 4.25
N ALA A 6 18.83 4.14 4.84
CA ALA A 6 18.57 5.56 5.09
C ALA A 6 19.60 6.20 6.05
N ASP A 7 20.36 5.42 6.80
CA ASP A 7 21.46 5.86 7.67
C ASP A 7 22.85 5.77 7.00
N GLY A 8 22.90 5.43 5.72
CA GLY A 8 24.13 5.28 4.95
C GLY A 8 24.84 3.93 5.15
N THR A 9 24.30 3.02 5.95
CA THR A 9 24.90 1.69 6.15
C THR A 9 24.51 0.71 5.05
N THR A 10 25.39 -0.24 4.76
CA THR A 10 25.08 -1.35 3.85
C THR A 10 24.61 -2.56 4.67
N PRO A 11 23.46 -3.18 4.35
CA PRO A 11 22.99 -4.37 5.06
C PRO A 11 23.99 -5.52 4.98
N THR A 12 24.20 -6.20 6.09
CA THR A 12 25.03 -7.39 6.18
C THR A 12 24.42 -8.59 5.46
N SER A 13 25.21 -9.62 5.22
CA SER A 13 24.72 -10.89 4.66
C SER A 13 23.68 -11.55 5.57
N ALA A 14 23.83 -11.45 6.89
CA ALA A 14 22.87 -11.98 7.85
C ALA A 14 21.51 -11.26 7.78
N GLU A 15 21.50 -9.95 7.68
CA GLU A 15 20.28 -9.14 7.54
C GLU A 15 19.56 -9.44 6.23
N ARG A 16 20.28 -9.53 5.11
CA ARG A 16 19.70 -9.96 3.81
C ARG A 16 19.17 -11.41 3.88
N GLY A 17 19.88 -12.30 4.58
CA GLY A 17 19.41 -13.66 4.80
C GLY A 17 18.11 -13.71 5.59
N LYS A 18 17.99 -12.89 6.64
CA LYS A 18 16.76 -12.73 7.41
C LYS A 18 15.62 -12.16 6.56
N ALA A 19 15.88 -11.08 5.81
CA ALA A 19 14.90 -10.47 4.93
C ALA A 19 14.36 -11.47 3.90
N ARG A 20 15.25 -12.25 3.26
CA ARG A 20 14.88 -13.32 2.34
C ARG A 20 14.04 -14.41 3.02
N ALA A 21 14.41 -14.83 4.23
CA ALA A 21 13.64 -15.84 4.97
C ALA A 21 12.23 -15.34 5.33
N VAL A 22 12.08 -14.05 5.64
CA VAL A 22 10.77 -13.40 5.84
C VAL A 22 9.99 -13.40 4.54
N LEU A 23 10.57 -12.93 3.44
CA LEU A 23 9.90 -12.85 2.13
C LEU A 23 9.42 -14.22 1.66
N ASN A 24 10.24 -15.26 1.76
CA ASN A 24 9.85 -16.62 1.36
C ASN A 24 8.61 -17.12 2.13
N ARG A 25 8.50 -16.82 3.43
CA ARG A 25 7.31 -17.17 4.22
C ARG A 25 6.09 -16.37 3.81
N LEU A 26 6.28 -15.07 3.52
CA LEU A 26 5.20 -14.22 3.03
C LEU A 26 4.69 -14.69 1.66
N ILE A 27 5.59 -15.06 0.74
CA ILE A 27 5.21 -15.60 -0.58
C ILE A 27 4.45 -16.93 -0.43
N ALA A 28 4.93 -17.82 0.44
CA ALA A 28 4.26 -19.10 0.67
C ALA A 28 2.85 -18.94 1.26
N ARG A 29 2.65 -17.94 2.12
CA ARG A 29 1.35 -17.67 2.75
C ARG A 29 0.41 -16.84 1.88
N TYR A 30 0.97 -15.90 1.12
CA TYR A 30 0.24 -14.97 0.25
C TYR A 30 0.83 -15.04 -1.17
N PRO A 31 0.58 -16.12 -1.91
CA PRO A 31 1.14 -16.29 -3.25
C PRO A 31 0.67 -15.20 -4.22
N GLN A 32 -0.60 -14.81 -4.12
CA GLN A 32 -1.17 -13.67 -4.82
C GLN A 32 -1.15 -12.46 -3.87
N ALA A 33 -0.51 -11.38 -4.31
CA ALA A 33 -0.35 -10.18 -3.49
C ALA A 33 -0.67 -8.94 -4.33
N GLU A 34 -1.90 -8.90 -4.81
CA GLU A 34 -2.50 -7.82 -5.58
C GLU A 34 -3.47 -7.04 -4.69
N THR A 35 -3.83 -5.84 -5.11
CA THR A 35 -4.88 -5.08 -4.44
C THR A 35 -6.22 -5.83 -4.55
N ALA A 36 -7.05 -5.71 -3.51
CA ALA A 36 -8.40 -6.24 -3.53
C ALA A 36 -9.42 -5.26 -4.17
N LEU A 37 -8.96 -4.07 -4.61
CA LEU A 37 -9.80 -3.09 -5.27
C LEU A 37 -10.00 -3.48 -6.74
N ASP A 38 -11.24 -3.39 -7.23
CA ASP A 38 -11.59 -3.62 -8.63
C ASP A 38 -11.36 -2.35 -9.45
N TYR A 39 -10.65 -2.46 -10.58
CA TYR A 39 -10.36 -1.37 -11.50
C TYR A 39 -10.04 -1.88 -12.91
N GLU A 40 -10.20 -1.04 -13.92
CA GLU A 40 -9.89 -1.36 -15.32
C GLU A 40 -8.63 -0.62 -15.83
N ASN A 41 -8.29 0.53 -15.23
CA ASN A 41 -7.16 1.36 -15.64
C ASN A 41 -6.56 2.14 -14.46
N ALA A 42 -5.47 2.86 -14.72
CA ALA A 42 -4.73 3.61 -13.70
C ALA A 42 -5.56 4.69 -13.02
N TRP A 43 -6.39 5.41 -13.78
CA TRP A 43 -7.27 6.44 -13.23
C TRP A 43 -8.32 5.84 -12.31
N GLN A 44 -8.98 4.76 -12.71
CA GLN A 44 -9.93 4.06 -11.84
C GLN A 44 -9.25 3.57 -10.57
N LEU A 45 -8.04 3.00 -10.66
CA LEU A 45 -7.30 2.58 -9.46
C LEU A 45 -6.99 3.75 -8.52
N LEU A 46 -6.61 4.93 -9.04
CA LEU A 46 -6.43 6.11 -8.20
C LEU A 46 -7.73 6.53 -7.51
N VAL A 47 -8.84 6.58 -8.24
CA VAL A 47 -10.16 6.95 -7.71
C VAL A 47 -10.59 5.98 -6.60
N VAL A 48 -10.56 4.66 -6.85
CA VAL A 48 -10.95 3.68 -5.84
C VAL A 48 -10.00 3.66 -4.64
N THR A 49 -8.71 3.95 -4.85
CA THR A 49 -7.74 4.10 -3.75
C THR A 49 -8.07 5.29 -2.87
N VAL A 50 -8.47 6.42 -3.43
CA VAL A 50 -8.96 7.57 -2.65
C VAL A 50 -10.24 7.19 -1.90
N MET A 51 -11.15 6.48 -2.55
CA MET A 51 -12.40 6.02 -1.94
C MET A 51 -12.18 5.03 -0.81
N SER A 52 -11.12 4.21 -0.83
CA SER A 52 -10.82 3.19 0.18
C SER A 52 -10.31 3.75 1.51
N ALA A 53 -10.00 5.05 1.58
CA ALA A 53 -9.58 5.67 2.83
C ALA A 53 -10.65 5.51 3.92
N GLN A 54 -10.29 4.83 5.03
CA GLN A 54 -11.17 4.57 6.20
C GLN A 54 -12.48 3.83 5.87
N THR A 55 -12.47 2.97 4.85
CA THR A 55 -13.55 2.02 4.54
C THR A 55 -12.94 0.70 4.08
N THR A 56 -13.77 -0.32 3.86
CA THR A 56 -13.30 -1.63 3.37
C THR A 56 -13.23 -1.65 1.85
N ASP A 57 -12.28 -2.42 1.31
CA ASP A 57 -12.14 -2.63 -0.14
C ASP A 57 -13.45 -3.23 -0.72
N GLU A 58 -14.10 -4.15 0.01
CA GLU A 58 -15.40 -4.72 -0.37
C GLU A 58 -16.49 -3.64 -0.56
N ASN A 59 -16.54 -2.64 0.33
CA ASN A 59 -17.52 -1.56 0.21
C ASN A 59 -17.22 -0.67 -0.99
N VAL A 60 -15.94 -0.39 -1.27
CA VAL A 60 -15.55 0.36 -2.47
C VAL A 60 -15.95 -0.40 -3.74
N ASN A 61 -15.65 -1.70 -3.81
CA ASN A 61 -15.98 -2.54 -4.97
C ASN A 61 -17.50 -2.65 -5.24
N LYS A 62 -18.36 -2.50 -4.20
CA LYS A 62 -19.82 -2.40 -4.38
C LYS A 62 -20.26 -1.08 -5.00
N VAL A 63 -19.53 -0.01 -4.77
CA VAL A 63 -19.92 1.36 -5.17
C VAL A 63 -19.27 1.78 -6.49
N ALA A 64 -18.02 1.39 -6.72
CA ALA A 64 -17.21 1.79 -7.87
C ALA A 64 -17.88 1.52 -9.24
N PRO A 65 -18.54 0.36 -9.47
CA PRO A 65 -19.20 0.11 -10.75
C PRO A 65 -20.28 1.13 -11.09
N ARG A 66 -21.06 1.60 -10.09
CA ARG A 66 -22.09 2.63 -10.30
C ARG A 66 -21.45 3.98 -10.62
N LEU A 67 -20.35 4.31 -9.96
CA LEU A 67 -19.61 5.54 -10.21
C LEU A 67 -19.07 5.57 -11.64
N PHE A 68 -18.37 4.53 -12.07
CA PHE A 68 -17.74 4.46 -13.39
C PHE A 68 -18.76 4.23 -14.53
N ALA A 69 -19.92 3.61 -14.25
CA ALA A 69 -21.00 3.57 -15.22
C ALA A 69 -21.60 4.97 -15.49
N ARG A 70 -21.61 5.84 -14.48
CA ARG A 70 -22.14 7.23 -14.60
C ARG A 70 -21.10 8.20 -15.15
N TYR A 71 -19.83 7.99 -14.80
CA TYR A 71 -18.68 8.82 -15.16
C TYR A 71 -17.55 7.91 -15.68
N PRO A 72 -17.61 7.47 -16.96
CA PRO A 72 -16.70 6.47 -17.49
C PRO A 72 -15.27 6.96 -17.76
N THR A 73 -15.09 8.27 -17.89
CA THR A 73 -13.78 8.88 -18.20
C THR A 73 -13.35 9.87 -17.11
N PRO A 74 -12.04 10.21 -17.05
CA PRO A 74 -11.56 11.32 -16.20
C PRO A 74 -12.31 12.62 -16.49
N SER A 75 -12.55 12.97 -17.75
CA SER A 75 -13.28 14.17 -18.16
C SER A 75 -14.71 14.19 -17.61
N ASP A 76 -15.44 13.07 -17.72
CA ASP A 76 -16.80 13.00 -17.18
C ASP A 76 -16.84 13.24 -15.66
N LEU A 77 -15.88 12.68 -14.91
CA LEU A 77 -15.82 12.86 -13.46
C LEU A 77 -15.27 14.24 -13.07
N ALA A 78 -14.41 14.84 -13.90
CA ALA A 78 -13.91 16.20 -13.69
C ALA A 78 -15.03 17.25 -13.74
N ASP A 79 -16.01 17.04 -14.62
CA ASP A 79 -17.18 17.92 -14.84
C ASP A 79 -18.42 17.45 -14.04
N ALA A 80 -18.29 16.45 -13.16
CA ALA A 80 -19.41 15.86 -12.45
C ALA A 80 -20.09 16.83 -11.47
N ASN A 81 -21.42 16.71 -11.34
CA ASN A 81 -22.14 17.35 -10.24
C ASN A 81 -21.73 16.70 -8.91
N PRO A 82 -21.14 17.48 -7.96
CA PRO A 82 -20.69 16.94 -6.68
C PRO A 82 -21.79 16.23 -5.89
N GLU A 83 -23.04 16.70 -5.92
CA GLU A 83 -24.16 16.13 -5.19
C GLU A 83 -24.52 14.73 -5.70
N GLU A 84 -24.47 14.50 -7.02
CA GLU A 84 -24.67 13.19 -7.61
C GLU A 84 -23.54 12.21 -7.20
N VAL A 85 -22.29 12.68 -7.22
CA VAL A 85 -21.15 11.86 -6.80
C VAL A 85 -21.25 11.52 -5.32
N GLU A 86 -21.61 12.48 -4.46
CA GLU A 86 -21.83 12.28 -3.03
C GLU A 86 -22.89 11.19 -2.76
N GLU A 87 -24.00 11.21 -3.51
CA GLU A 87 -25.05 10.21 -3.41
C GLU A 87 -24.53 8.80 -3.77
N ILE A 88 -23.76 8.69 -4.85
CA ILE A 88 -23.22 7.43 -5.31
C ILE A 88 -22.27 6.82 -4.29
N ILE A 89 -21.33 7.63 -3.75
CA ILE A 89 -20.27 7.13 -2.86
C ILE A 89 -20.60 7.25 -1.37
N TYR A 90 -21.81 7.62 -1.00
CA TYR A 90 -22.26 7.89 0.37
C TYR A 90 -21.82 6.84 1.39
N SER A 91 -21.99 5.56 1.05
CA SER A 91 -21.69 4.44 1.94
C SER A 91 -20.21 4.29 2.29
N THR A 92 -19.30 4.94 1.54
CA THR A 92 -17.85 4.83 1.78
C THR A 92 -17.37 5.64 3.00
N GLY A 93 -18.24 6.45 3.60
CA GLY A 93 -17.89 7.38 4.69
C GLY A 93 -16.99 8.54 4.22
N PHE A 94 -16.99 9.64 4.95
CA PHE A 94 -16.27 10.86 4.54
C PHE A 94 -16.54 11.29 3.08
N TYR A 95 -17.68 10.92 2.56
CA TYR A 95 -18.04 10.99 1.15
C TYR A 95 -17.87 12.41 0.56
N ARG A 96 -18.17 13.48 1.30
CA ARG A 96 -17.99 14.85 0.82
C ARG A 96 -16.54 15.20 0.53
N GLN A 97 -15.63 14.78 1.42
CA GLN A 97 -14.20 14.99 1.20
C GLN A 97 -13.67 14.12 0.06
N LYS A 98 -14.15 12.88 -0.01
CA LYS A 98 -13.79 11.95 -1.09
C LYS A 98 -14.30 12.46 -2.44
N THR A 99 -15.52 12.95 -2.52
CA THR A 99 -16.07 13.58 -3.74
C THR A 99 -15.18 14.71 -4.24
N LYS A 100 -14.82 15.65 -3.36
CA LYS A 100 -13.89 16.74 -3.74
C LYS A 100 -12.56 16.19 -4.24
N SER A 101 -12.03 15.16 -3.57
CA SER A 101 -10.73 14.58 -3.92
C SER A 101 -10.76 13.89 -5.27
N ILE A 102 -11.80 13.07 -5.57
CA ILE A 102 -11.85 12.33 -6.84
C ILE A 102 -12.19 13.23 -8.04
N ILE A 103 -13.03 14.25 -7.85
CA ILE A 103 -13.30 15.25 -8.89
C ILE A 103 -12.01 16.05 -9.15
N SER A 104 -11.36 16.57 -8.10
CA SER A 104 -10.12 17.33 -8.27
C SER A 104 -8.98 16.49 -8.88
N LEU A 105 -8.88 15.22 -8.51
CA LEU A 105 -7.94 14.29 -9.11
C LEU A 105 -8.20 14.12 -10.61
N SER A 106 -9.47 13.97 -11.01
CA SER A 106 -9.85 13.81 -12.41
C SER A 106 -9.57 15.08 -13.22
N GLN A 107 -9.82 16.27 -12.64
CA GLN A 107 -9.43 17.55 -13.25
C GLN A 107 -7.93 17.63 -13.48
N ASP A 108 -7.10 17.25 -12.48
CA ASP A 108 -5.65 17.24 -12.64
C ASP A 108 -5.20 16.25 -13.73
N VAL A 109 -5.85 15.09 -13.84
CA VAL A 109 -5.55 14.11 -14.89
C VAL A 109 -5.82 14.67 -16.29
N GLU A 110 -6.94 15.38 -16.47
CA GLU A 110 -7.25 16.07 -17.74
C GLU A 110 -6.27 17.21 -18.01
N GLU A 111 -6.07 18.11 -17.05
CA GLU A 111 -5.25 19.31 -17.23
C GLU A 111 -3.77 19.01 -17.46
N MET A 112 -3.24 17.99 -16.79
CA MET A 112 -1.79 17.72 -16.79
C MET A 112 -1.40 16.61 -17.78
N PHE A 113 -2.31 15.69 -18.09
CA PHE A 113 -2.00 14.45 -18.79
C PHE A 113 -2.97 14.12 -19.92
N ASP A 114 -3.87 15.03 -20.28
CA ASP A 114 -4.84 14.82 -21.37
C ASP A 114 -5.65 13.51 -21.21
N GLY A 115 -6.02 13.20 -19.97
CA GLY A 115 -6.79 12.01 -19.59
C GLY A 115 -5.98 10.73 -19.41
N GLU A 116 -4.69 10.70 -19.78
CA GLU A 116 -3.82 9.50 -19.72
C GLU A 116 -2.73 9.62 -18.67
N ILE A 117 -2.83 8.84 -17.60
CA ILE A 117 -1.86 8.85 -16.51
C ILE A 117 -0.53 8.21 -16.93
N PRO A 118 0.60 8.93 -16.82
CA PRO A 118 1.91 8.39 -17.17
C PRO A 118 2.45 7.43 -16.09
N PRO A 119 3.27 6.41 -16.45
CA PRO A 119 3.93 5.51 -15.50
C PRO A 119 5.15 6.15 -14.82
N ASP A 120 4.98 7.31 -14.21
CA ASP A 120 6.04 8.11 -13.61
C ASP A 120 5.68 8.57 -12.20
N LEU A 121 6.50 8.21 -11.20
CA LEU A 121 6.27 8.53 -9.80
C LEU A 121 6.19 10.04 -9.54
N GLU A 122 7.12 10.81 -10.14
CA GLU A 122 7.23 12.25 -9.93
C GLU A 122 6.07 13.02 -10.58
N GLN A 123 5.45 12.43 -11.60
CA GLN A 123 4.23 12.98 -12.18
C GLN A 123 2.99 12.63 -11.34
N LEU A 124 2.86 11.36 -10.91
CA LEU A 124 1.69 10.94 -10.12
C LEU A 124 1.57 11.70 -8.79
N VAL A 125 2.68 12.01 -8.13
CA VAL A 125 2.64 12.73 -6.84
C VAL A 125 2.24 14.20 -6.97
N LYS A 126 2.16 14.74 -8.18
CA LYS A 126 1.64 16.11 -8.45
C LYS A 126 0.12 16.16 -8.43
N LEU A 127 -0.55 15.01 -8.64
CA LEU A 127 -2.00 14.93 -8.61
C LEU A 127 -2.55 15.20 -7.21
N ARG A 128 -3.59 16.00 -7.10
CA ARG A 128 -4.22 16.32 -5.80
C ARG A 128 -4.72 15.06 -5.11
N GLY A 129 -4.30 14.88 -3.86
CA GLY A 129 -4.67 13.70 -3.05
C GLY A 129 -3.84 12.44 -3.32
N VAL A 130 -2.90 12.48 -4.25
CA VAL A 130 -2.01 11.36 -4.56
C VAL A 130 -0.66 11.55 -3.85
N GLY A 131 -0.49 10.86 -2.73
CA GLY A 131 0.80 10.81 -2.05
C GLY A 131 1.72 9.75 -2.65
N ARG A 132 3.01 9.77 -2.26
CA ARG A 132 4.03 8.82 -2.71
C ARG A 132 3.59 7.35 -2.58
N LYS A 133 2.93 7.01 -1.47
CA LYS A 133 2.39 5.65 -1.25
C LYS A 133 1.38 5.25 -2.34
N THR A 134 0.39 6.11 -2.60
CA THR A 134 -0.65 5.84 -3.61
C THR A 134 -0.03 5.71 -5.00
N ALA A 135 0.84 6.64 -5.36
CA ALA A 135 1.57 6.60 -6.63
C ALA A 135 2.38 5.30 -6.80
N SER A 136 3.10 4.87 -5.76
CA SER A 136 3.87 3.63 -5.78
C SER A 136 2.99 2.39 -5.95
N VAL A 137 1.81 2.36 -5.30
CA VAL A 137 0.84 1.25 -5.46
C VAL A 137 0.34 1.20 -6.90
N VAL A 138 -0.09 2.32 -7.46
CA VAL A 138 -0.61 2.39 -8.83
C VAL A 138 0.45 1.99 -9.86
N LEU A 139 1.68 2.46 -9.70
CA LEU A 139 2.81 2.08 -10.56
C LEU A 139 3.07 0.57 -10.54
N ALA A 140 3.04 -0.02 -9.35
CA ALA A 140 3.27 -1.46 -9.20
C ALA A 140 2.13 -2.30 -9.77
N GLU A 141 0.88 -1.93 -9.49
CA GLU A 141 -0.31 -2.69 -9.89
C GLU A 141 -0.60 -2.59 -11.39
N VAL A 142 -0.48 -1.40 -11.98
CA VAL A 142 -0.88 -1.17 -13.39
C VAL A 142 0.25 -1.48 -14.36
N TRP A 143 1.47 -1.08 -14.03
CA TRP A 143 2.60 -1.18 -14.97
C TRP A 143 3.70 -2.14 -14.51
N GLY A 144 3.52 -2.81 -13.35
CA GLY A 144 4.55 -3.71 -12.83
C GLY A 144 5.86 -3.01 -12.45
N VAL A 145 5.85 -1.68 -12.29
CA VAL A 145 7.03 -0.93 -11.89
C VAL A 145 7.42 -1.32 -10.45
N PRO A 146 8.63 -1.85 -10.23
CA PRO A 146 9.01 -2.29 -8.90
C PRO A 146 9.01 -1.14 -7.88
N ALA A 147 8.08 -1.19 -6.93
CA ALA A 147 7.93 -0.19 -5.89
C ALA A 147 7.61 -0.82 -4.53
N ILE A 148 8.03 -0.17 -3.45
CA ILE A 148 7.70 -0.57 -2.07
C ILE A 148 6.89 0.57 -1.44
N ALA A 149 5.60 0.35 -1.25
CA ALA A 149 4.72 1.28 -0.57
C ALA A 149 4.70 0.99 0.95
N VAL A 150 5.01 1.99 1.76
CA VAL A 150 5.06 1.84 3.22
C VAL A 150 3.83 2.49 3.87
N ASP A 151 2.89 1.66 4.31
CA ASP A 151 1.75 2.07 5.13
C ASP A 151 1.95 1.75 6.61
N THR A 152 0.90 1.92 7.41
CA THR A 152 0.93 1.63 8.85
C THR A 152 1.15 0.15 9.16
N HIS A 153 0.66 -0.77 8.32
CA HIS A 153 0.86 -2.21 8.47
C HIS A 153 2.30 -2.59 8.12
N VAL A 154 2.79 -2.18 6.96
CA VAL A 154 4.19 -2.40 6.55
C VAL A 154 5.14 -1.87 7.61
N LYS A 155 5.01 -0.58 7.99
CA LYS A 155 5.82 0.05 9.04
C LYS A 155 5.86 -0.77 10.33
N ARG A 156 4.70 -1.19 10.83
CA ARG A 156 4.60 -1.97 12.07
C ARG A 156 5.30 -3.32 11.95
N VAL A 157 5.00 -4.05 10.89
CA VAL A 157 5.50 -5.42 10.69
C VAL A 157 7.02 -5.42 10.51
N VAL A 158 7.56 -4.61 9.61
CA VAL A 158 9.01 -4.60 9.32
C VAL A 158 9.84 -4.16 10.52
N ARG A 159 9.30 -3.22 11.34
CA ARG A 159 9.95 -2.82 12.60
C ARG A 159 9.89 -3.91 13.65
N ARG A 160 8.76 -4.60 13.82
CA ARG A 160 8.65 -5.74 14.74
C ARG A 160 9.55 -6.89 14.33
N LEU A 161 9.75 -7.11 13.05
CA LEU A 161 10.69 -8.09 12.53
C LEU A 161 12.17 -7.66 12.67
N GLY A 162 12.46 -6.38 12.97
CA GLY A 162 13.81 -5.85 13.06
C GLY A 162 14.50 -5.70 11.70
N LEU A 163 13.72 -5.48 10.64
CA LEU A 163 14.26 -5.20 9.30
C LEU A 163 14.68 -3.74 9.13
N THR A 164 14.12 -2.86 9.94
CA THR A 164 14.46 -1.43 10.02
C THR A 164 14.22 -0.88 11.42
N GLN A 165 14.97 0.13 11.82
CA GLN A 165 14.72 0.93 13.02
C GLN A 165 14.03 2.28 12.70
N GLN A 166 13.88 2.59 11.42
CA GLN A 166 13.30 3.85 10.96
C GLN A 166 11.81 3.96 11.33
N THR A 167 11.35 5.21 11.46
CA THR A 167 9.95 5.53 11.78
C THR A 167 9.26 6.35 10.69
N VAL A 168 10.02 6.94 9.78
CA VAL A 168 9.56 7.73 8.65
C VAL A 168 9.36 6.80 7.44
N PRO A 169 8.20 6.81 6.78
CA PRO A 169 7.88 5.89 5.67
C PRO A 169 8.95 5.86 4.57
N ASP A 170 9.41 7.01 4.09
CA ASP A 170 10.41 7.08 3.01
C ASP A 170 11.77 6.48 3.41
N LYS A 171 12.17 6.63 4.68
CA LYS A 171 13.37 5.99 5.22
C LYS A 171 13.21 4.48 5.36
N ILE A 172 12.02 4.02 5.73
CA ILE A 172 11.67 2.59 5.77
C ILE A 172 11.72 2.00 4.35
N GLU A 173 11.15 2.69 3.36
CA GLU A 173 11.23 2.30 1.96
C GLU A 173 12.68 2.12 1.50
N THR A 174 13.55 3.10 1.83
CA THR A 174 14.99 3.03 1.51
C THR A 174 15.65 1.81 2.16
N ASP A 175 15.39 1.54 3.44
CA ASP A 175 15.94 0.37 4.14
C ASP A 175 15.46 -0.94 3.51
N LEU A 176 14.19 -1.04 3.13
CA LEU A 176 13.64 -2.24 2.49
C LEU A 176 14.22 -2.44 1.09
N LYS A 177 14.39 -1.37 0.31
CA LYS A 177 15.05 -1.42 -1.00
C LYS A 177 16.51 -1.88 -0.91
N ALA A 178 17.20 -1.55 0.19
CA ALA A 178 18.55 -2.04 0.45
C ALA A 178 18.62 -3.53 0.83
N LEU A 179 17.54 -4.06 1.43
CA LEU A 179 17.44 -5.44 1.89
C LEU A 179 16.95 -6.40 0.80
N TYR A 180 16.04 -5.96 -0.05
CA TYR A 180 15.35 -6.78 -1.03
C TYR A 180 15.83 -6.51 -2.46
N PRO A 181 16.07 -7.55 -3.28
CA PRO A 181 16.32 -7.37 -4.71
C PRO A 181 15.14 -6.70 -5.41
N THR A 182 15.41 -5.90 -6.44
CA THR A 182 14.39 -5.09 -7.14
C THR A 182 13.27 -5.93 -7.75
N ASP A 183 13.58 -7.12 -8.26
CA ASP A 183 12.62 -8.07 -8.81
C ASP A 183 11.61 -8.62 -7.80
N THR A 184 11.87 -8.45 -6.50
CA THR A 184 10.97 -8.87 -5.41
C THR A 184 10.08 -7.76 -4.88
N TRP A 185 10.24 -6.50 -5.33
CA TRP A 185 9.49 -5.35 -4.78
C TRP A 185 8.01 -5.38 -5.12
N SER A 186 7.65 -5.90 -6.30
CA SER A 186 6.25 -6.09 -6.67
C SER A 186 5.54 -7.03 -5.69
N GLY A 187 4.41 -6.59 -5.17
CA GLY A 187 3.59 -7.33 -4.21
C GLY A 187 4.15 -7.46 -2.79
N ILE A 188 5.41 -7.03 -2.51
CA ILE A 188 5.98 -7.14 -1.16
C ILE A 188 5.19 -6.34 -0.13
N SER A 189 4.77 -5.13 -0.50
CA SER A 189 3.98 -4.25 0.36
C SER A 189 2.64 -4.90 0.72
N MET A 190 1.93 -5.45 -0.28
CA MET A 190 0.65 -6.10 -0.08
C MET A 190 0.77 -7.33 0.82
N ARG A 191 1.81 -8.15 0.65
CA ARG A 191 2.10 -9.28 1.55
C ARG A 191 2.32 -8.85 3.00
N TYR A 192 3.04 -7.77 3.22
CA TYR A 192 3.21 -7.20 4.57
C TYR A 192 1.89 -6.65 5.13
N ILE A 193 1.06 -6.03 4.30
CA ILE A 193 -0.26 -5.52 4.71
C ILE A 193 -1.15 -6.69 5.14
N GLN A 194 -1.28 -7.74 4.31
CA GLN A 194 -2.07 -8.92 4.61
C GLN A 194 -1.57 -9.60 5.90
N PHE A 195 -0.26 -9.82 6.04
CA PHE A 195 0.31 -10.37 7.26
C PHE A 195 0.06 -9.49 8.48
N GLY A 196 0.09 -8.17 8.31
CA GLY A 196 -0.23 -7.20 9.35
C GLY A 196 -1.70 -7.23 9.77
N ARG A 197 -2.62 -7.51 8.86
CA ARG A 197 -4.06 -7.68 9.13
C ARG A 197 -4.35 -9.03 9.80
N ASP A 198 -3.80 -10.12 9.26
CA ASP A 198 -4.14 -11.49 9.67
C ASP A 198 -3.44 -11.94 10.94
N THR A 199 -2.16 -11.66 11.07
CA THR A 199 -1.30 -12.26 12.10
C THR A 199 -0.64 -11.23 13.00
N CYS A 200 0.00 -10.21 12.43
CA CYS A 200 0.76 -9.21 13.18
C CYS A 200 -0.08 -7.99 13.49
N ASP A 201 -1.29 -8.19 14.01
CA ASP A 201 -2.20 -7.11 14.39
C ASP A 201 -1.56 -6.12 15.38
N ALA A 202 -2.08 -4.89 15.41
CA ALA A 202 -1.52 -3.82 16.23
C ALA A 202 -1.70 -4.09 17.73
N GLN A 203 -2.92 -4.51 18.11
CA GLN A 203 -3.34 -4.68 19.50
C GLN A 203 -3.31 -6.14 19.95
N ARG A 204 -3.69 -7.07 19.07
CA ARG A 204 -3.86 -8.50 19.40
C ARG A 204 -3.11 -9.40 18.40
N PRO A 205 -1.77 -9.31 18.30
CA PRO A 205 -1.01 -10.12 17.36
C PRO A 205 -1.04 -11.61 17.75
N ARG A 206 -1.19 -12.49 16.75
CA ARG A 206 -1.25 -13.95 16.94
C ARG A 206 0.15 -14.53 17.00
N CYS A 207 0.97 -14.08 17.95
CA CYS A 207 2.39 -14.47 18.04
C CYS A 207 2.60 -15.96 18.33
N GLY A 208 1.64 -16.62 18.98
CA GLY A 208 1.73 -18.06 19.31
C GLY A 208 1.76 -18.96 18.06
N GLU A 209 1.09 -18.55 17.00
CA GLU A 209 0.93 -19.26 15.72
C GLU A 209 1.80 -18.66 14.60
N CYS A 210 2.56 -17.61 14.91
CA CYS A 210 3.28 -16.81 13.93
C CYS A 210 4.51 -17.56 13.39
N GLU A 211 4.54 -17.82 12.10
CA GLU A 211 5.69 -18.44 11.42
C GLU A 211 6.96 -17.58 11.45
N MET A 212 6.80 -16.25 11.68
CA MET A 212 7.91 -15.32 11.83
C MET A 212 8.45 -15.24 13.27
N PHE A 213 7.87 -15.97 14.24
CA PHE A 213 8.17 -15.83 15.66
C PHE A 213 9.68 -15.87 15.97
N ARG A 214 10.41 -16.81 15.35
CA ARG A 214 11.86 -16.97 15.55
C ARG A 214 12.70 -15.87 14.88
N LEU A 215 12.17 -15.21 13.87
CA LEU A 215 12.83 -14.11 13.14
C LEU A 215 12.47 -12.74 13.72
N CYS A 216 11.40 -12.68 14.52
CA CYS A 216 10.87 -11.44 15.06
C CYS A 216 11.74 -10.94 16.23
N GLU A 217 12.05 -9.63 16.22
CA GLU A 217 12.82 -8.97 17.28
C GLU A 217 11.96 -8.22 18.28
N TRP A 218 10.66 -8.10 18.03
CA TRP A 218 9.76 -7.41 18.93
C TRP A 218 9.69 -8.10 20.32
N PRO A 219 10.07 -7.41 21.40
CA PRO A 219 10.10 -8.03 22.74
C PRO A 219 8.74 -8.55 23.21
N GLY A 220 7.66 -7.82 22.90
CA GLY A 220 6.28 -8.18 23.28
C GLY A 220 5.75 -9.48 22.63
N ARG A 221 6.50 -10.09 21.69
CA ARG A 221 6.07 -11.35 21.04
C ARG A 221 5.92 -12.51 22.00
N PHE A 222 6.71 -12.54 23.08
CA PHE A 222 6.68 -13.62 24.06
C PHE A 222 5.41 -13.54 24.91
N GLU A 223 5.08 -12.35 25.42
CA GLU A 223 3.84 -12.11 26.14
C GLU A 223 2.62 -12.41 25.28
N ALA A 224 2.59 -11.85 24.05
CA ALA A 224 1.51 -12.08 23.11
C ALA A 224 1.37 -13.54 22.66
N ALA A 225 2.41 -14.35 22.82
CA ALA A 225 2.38 -15.81 22.56
C ALA A 225 2.04 -16.63 23.79
N GLY A 226 1.88 -16.03 24.97
CA GLY A 226 1.75 -16.76 26.23
C GLY A 226 3.01 -17.57 26.60
N LYS A 227 4.20 -17.13 26.16
CA LYS A 227 5.48 -17.83 26.36
C LYS A 227 6.40 -16.98 27.24
N PRO A 228 7.23 -17.59 28.10
CA PRO A 228 8.23 -16.84 28.85
C PRO A 228 9.26 -16.21 27.91
N PRO A 229 9.78 -15.00 28.22
CA PRO A 229 10.93 -14.44 27.52
C PRO A 229 12.13 -15.40 27.69
N ARG A 230 12.91 -15.58 26.63
CA ARG A 230 14.18 -16.31 26.69
C ARG A 230 15.31 -15.39 27.02
#